data_ee7cfd0d7f271b373187ee7aad1b9dc8
#
_entry.id   ee7cfd0d7f271b373187ee7aad1b9dc8
#
_cell.length_a   1.000
_cell.length_b   1.000
_cell.length_c   1.000
_cell.angle_alpha   90.00
_cell.angle_beta   90.00
_cell.angle_gamma   90.00
#
_symmetry.space_group_name_H-M   'P 1'
#
loop_
_entity.id
_entity.type
_entity.pdbx_description
1 polymer ?
#
loop_
_entity_poly.entity_id
_entity_poly.type
_entity_poly.pdbx_seq_one_letter_code
_entity_poly.pdbx_strand_id
1 'polypeptide(L)'
;MSTSSIGYESIENATLDELQALQLTRLKQTLNHVYTNSPVYRKKFEDKGVHPDDLRELGDLAKFPFTTKADLRDNYPFGMNCVPMEQIVRIHASSGTTGRPTVVSYTQEDIDIWALVGA
;
A
#
# COMPACT_ATOMS: atom_id res chain seq x y z
N MET A 1 14.45 13.30 8.68
CA MET A 1 14.23 12.86 10.03
C MET A 1 13.77 11.43 10.02
N SER A 2 14.56 10.57 10.54
CA SER A 2 14.01 9.27 10.80
C SER A 2 13.19 9.37 12.07
N THR A 3 11.95 9.58 11.90
CA THR A 3 11.01 9.53 12.99
C THR A 3 10.46 8.14 13.17
N SER A 4 10.98 7.17 12.42
CA SER A 4 10.41 5.82 12.41
C SER A 4 10.35 5.21 13.80
N SER A 5 11.46 5.18 14.53
CA SER A 5 11.46 4.59 15.86
C SER A 5 10.70 5.45 16.87
N ILE A 6 10.87 6.78 16.82
CA ILE A 6 10.13 7.70 17.69
C ILE A 6 8.64 7.63 17.38
N GLY A 7 8.28 7.65 16.10
CA GLY A 7 6.89 7.54 15.69
C GLY A 7 6.24 6.23 16.10
N TYR A 8 7.00 5.14 16.06
CA TYR A 8 6.52 3.83 16.48
C TYR A 8 6.25 3.79 17.97
N GLU A 9 7.18 4.29 18.78
CA GLU A 9 6.99 4.35 20.23
C GLU A 9 5.82 5.25 20.61
N SER A 10 5.66 6.38 19.94
CA SER A 10 4.54 7.29 20.18
C SER A 10 3.21 6.63 19.86
N ILE A 11 3.16 5.82 18.80
CA ILE A 11 1.95 5.12 18.39
C ILE A 11 1.50 4.10 19.43
N GLU A 12 2.43 3.41 20.07
CA GLU A 12 2.09 2.44 21.10
C GLU A 12 1.36 3.07 22.30
N ASN A 13 1.56 4.37 22.51
CA ASN A 13 0.96 5.13 23.60
C ASN A 13 -0.13 6.11 23.14
N ALA A 14 -0.48 6.09 21.85
CA ALA A 14 -1.45 7.01 21.30
C ALA A 14 -2.87 6.69 21.77
N THR A 15 -3.70 7.73 21.88
CA THR A 15 -5.14 7.56 22.06
C THR A 15 -5.76 7.00 20.79
N LEU A 16 -7.01 6.52 20.87
CA LEU A 16 -7.74 6.04 19.70
C LEU A 16 -7.89 7.14 18.66
N ASP A 17 -8.21 8.37 19.09
CA ASP A 17 -8.37 9.50 18.17
C ASP A 17 -7.05 9.84 17.46
N GLU A 18 -5.95 9.83 18.19
CA GLU A 18 -4.62 10.08 17.61
C GLU A 18 -4.25 8.97 16.62
N LEU A 19 -4.55 7.72 16.93
CA LEU A 19 -4.28 6.58 16.07
C LEU A 19 -5.10 6.70 14.78
N GLN A 20 -6.38 7.02 14.88
CA GLN A 20 -7.26 7.17 13.71
C GLN A 20 -6.82 8.32 12.83
N ALA A 21 -6.40 9.44 13.42
CA ALA A 21 -5.88 10.57 12.65
C ALA A 21 -4.63 10.20 11.87
N LEU A 22 -3.73 9.43 12.48
CA LEU A 22 -2.52 8.95 11.82
C LEU A 22 -2.85 7.97 10.69
N GLN A 23 -3.78 7.05 10.94
CA GLN A 23 -4.23 6.10 9.93
C GLN A 23 -4.81 6.82 8.72
N LEU A 24 -5.62 7.85 8.95
CA LEU A 24 -6.21 8.63 7.85
C LEU A 24 -5.13 9.34 7.04
N THR A 25 -4.16 9.96 7.69
CA THR A 25 -3.04 10.63 7.02
C THR A 25 -2.25 9.67 6.15
N ARG A 26 -1.90 8.51 6.70
CA ARG A 26 -1.14 7.49 5.98
C ARG A 26 -1.94 6.90 4.81
N LEU A 27 -3.23 6.67 5.01
CA LEU A 27 -4.09 6.13 3.98
C LEU A 27 -4.24 7.10 2.82
N LYS A 28 -4.39 8.41 3.10
CA LYS A 28 -4.41 9.44 2.05
C LYS A 28 -3.13 9.43 1.23
N GLN A 29 -1.99 9.31 1.89
CA GLN A 29 -0.70 9.23 1.21
C GLN A 29 -0.62 8.00 0.31
N THR A 30 -1.06 6.86 0.80
CA THR A 30 -1.07 5.61 0.03
C THR A 30 -1.99 5.70 -1.18
N LEU A 31 -3.20 6.20 -1.01
CA LEU A 31 -4.15 6.33 -2.12
C LEU A 31 -3.62 7.28 -3.20
N ASN A 32 -3.05 8.41 -2.81
CA ASN A 32 -2.44 9.33 -3.76
C ASN A 32 -1.25 8.71 -4.47
N HIS A 33 -0.44 7.96 -3.74
CA HIS A 33 0.74 7.29 -4.30
C HIS A 33 0.34 6.25 -5.37
N VAL A 34 -0.62 5.39 -5.07
CA VAL A 34 -1.04 4.36 -6.03
C VAL A 34 -1.80 4.96 -7.21
N TYR A 35 -2.60 6.00 -6.98
CA TYR A 35 -3.33 6.67 -8.05
C TYR A 35 -2.37 7.35 -9.03
N THR A 36 -1.32 7.99 -8.51
CA THR A 36 -0.34 8.72 -9.32
C THR A 36 0.60 7.77 -10.06
N ASN A 37 1.01 6.67 -9.43
CA ASN A 37 2.11 5.85 -9.92
C ASN A 37 1.69 4.49 -10.49
N SER A 38 0.43 4.09 -10.34
CA SER A 38 -0.04 2.81 -10.83
C SER A 38 -1.20 2.98 -11.81
N PRO A 39 -0.98 2.69 -13.11
CA PRO A 39 -2.08 2.69 -14.07
C PRO A 39 -3.20 1.74 -13.69
N VAL A 40 -2.88 0.61 -13.06
CA VAL A 40 -3.86 -0.39 -12.63
C VAL A 40 -4.78 0.19 -11.57
N TYR A 41 -4.23 0.80 -10.51
CA TYR A 41 -5.04 1.42 -9.47
C TYR A 41 -5.81 2.63 -9.97
N ARG A 42 -5.20 3.44 -10.83
CA ARG A 42 -5.90 4.58 -11.41
C ARG A 42 -7.14 4.12 -12.17
N LYS A 43 -7.01 3.09 -12.98
CA LYS A 43 -8.14 2.54 -13.72
C LYS A 43 -9.22 2.01 -12.78
N LYS A 44 -8.83 1.30 -11.72
CA LYS A 44 -9.78 0.78 -10.74
C LYS A 44 -10.56 1.91 -10.06
N PHE A 45 -9.88 3.01 -9.72
CA PHE A 45 -10.52 4.17 -9.12
C PHE A 45 -11.47 4.83 -10.11
N GLU A 46 -11.04 5.05 -11.34
CA GLU A 46 -11.87 5.64 -12.39
C GLU A 46 -13.09 4.79 -12.69
N ASP A 47 -12.91 3.48 -12.79
CA ASP A 47 -14.02 2.55 -13.06
C ASP A 47 -15.06 2.58 -11.93
N LYS A 48 -14.63 2.82 -10.72
CA LYS A 48 -15.52 2.92 -9.55
C LYS A 48 -16.02 4.34 -9.30
N GLY A 49 -15.51 5.31 -10.05
CA GLY A 49 -15.92 6.70 -9.91
C GLY A 49 -15.41 7.38 -8.65
N VAL A 50 -14.22 6.97 -8.15
CA VAL A 50 -13.62 7.54 -6.94
C VAL A 50 -12.27 8.16 -7.25
N HIS A 51 -11.89 9.12 -6.42
CA HIS A 51 -10.60 9.80 -6.47
C HIS A 51 -10.01 9.80 -5.05
N PRO A 52 -8.68 9.81 -4.87
CA PRO A 52 -8.09 9.87 -3.53
C PRO A 52 -8.65 11.00 -2.64
N ASP A 53 -9.04 12.13 -3.22
CA ASP A 53 -9.63 13.25 -2.49
C ASP A 53 -11.00 12.93 -1.88
N ASP A 54 -11.64 11.84 -2.29
CA ASP A 54 -12.91 11.39 -1.72
C ASP A 54 -12.71 10.74 -0.34
N LEU A 55 -11.49 10.45 0.04
CA LEU A 55 -11.19 9.95 1.38
C LEU A 55 -11.04 11.12 2.33
N ARG A 56 -12.12 11.43 3.07
CA ARG A 56 -12.17 12.52 4.05
C ARG A 56 -12.09 12.02 5.47
N GLU A 57 -12.61 10.81 5.68
CA GLU A 57 -12.56 10.11 6.96
C GLU A 57 -12.38 8.61 6.69
N LEU A 58 -12.01 7.85 7.72
CA LEU A 58 -11.72 6.42 7.54
C LEU A 58 -12.88 5.63 6.95
N GLY A 59 -14.13 5.99 7.30
CA GLY A 59 -15.31 5.32 6.75
C GLY A 59 -15.43 5.43 5.24
N ASP A 60 -14.84 6.44 4.64
CA ASP A 60 -14.86 6.61 3.17
C ASP A 60 -14.04 5.55 2.44
N LEU A 61 -13.21 4.79 3.15
CA LEU A 61 -12.44 3.70 2.55
C LEU A 61 -13.36 2.68 1.86
N ALA A 62 -14.57 2.49 2.36
CA ALA A 62 -15.54 1.59 1.77
C ALA A 62 -15.92 1.96 0.33
N LYS A 63 -15.67 3.17 -0.10
CA LYS A 63 -15.95 3.64 -1.47
C LYS A 63 -14.90 3.18 -2.47
N PHE A 64 -13.75 2.73 -1.99
CA PHE A 64 -12.60 2.41 -2.83
C PHE A 64 -12.56 0.92 -3.20
N PRO A 65 -11.97 0.57 -4.35
CA PRO A 65 -11.90 -0.82 -4.78
C PRO A 65 -10.91 -1.64 -3.95
N PHE A 66 -11.14 -2.94 -3.90
CA PHE A 66 -10.22 -3.89 -3.28
C PHE A 66 -9.10 -4.28 -4.23
N THR A 67 -7.98 -4.71 -3.66
CA THR A 67 -6.94 -5.43 -4.37
C THR A 67 -7.11 -6.92 -4.10
N THR A 68 -7.04 -7.74 -5.14
CA THR A 68 -7.22 -9.19 -5.03
C THR A 68 -5.99 -9.92 -5.55
N LYS A 69 -5.92 -11.22 -5.26
CA LYS A 69 -4.86 -12.06 -5.83
C LYS A 69 -4.92 -12.08 -7.36
N ALA A 70 -6.12 -11.98 -7.93
CA ALA A 70 -6.29 -11.89 -9.37
C ALA A 70 -5.60 -10.66 -9.95
N ASP A 71 -5.65 -9.53 -9.25
CA ASP A 71 -4.95 -8.32 -9.69
C ASP A 71 -3.45 -8.56 -9.83
N LEU A 72 -2.85 -9.26 -8.86
CA LEU A 72 -1.43 -9.59 -8.91
C LEU A 72 -1.12 -10.56 -10.06
N ARG A 73 -1.96 -11.58 -10.25
CA ARG A 73 -1.76 -12.56 -11.33
C ARG A 73 -1.92 -11.94 -12.71
N ASP A 74 -2.96 -11.10 -12.88
CA ASP A 74 -3.27 -10.50 -14.17
C ASP A 74 -2.25 -9.44 -14.58
N ASN A 75 -1.52 -8.89 -13.60
CA ASN A 75 -0.48 -7.90 -13.83
C ASN A 75 0.92 -8.45 -13.54
N TYR A 76 1.07 -9.75 -13.61
CA TYR A 76 2.34 -10.44 -13.40
C TYR A 76 3.39 -9.98 -14.42
N PRO A 77 4.67 -9.80 -14.01
CA PRO A 77 5.12 -9.91 -12.63
C PRO A 77 5.12 -8.57 -11.88
N PHE A 78 5.22 -7.43 -12.53
CA PHE A 78 5.49 -6.14 -11.90
C PHE A 78 4.47 -5.05 -12.22
N GLY A 79 3.35 -5.41 -12.83
CA GLY A 79 2.34 -4.44 -13.26
C GLY A 79 1.67 -3.67 -12.13
N MET A 80 1.74 -4.18 -10.90
CA MET A 80 1.18 -3.50 -9.72
C MET A 80 2.20 -2.62 -8.99
N ASN A 81 3.46 -2.60 -9.43
CA ASN A 81 4.48 -1.78 -8.78
C ASN A 81 4.17 -0.29 -8.95
N CYS A 82 4.38 0.46 -7.87
CA CYS A 82 4.16 1.90 -7.82
C CYS A 82 5.46 2.71 -7.78
N VAL A 83 6.60 2.04 -7.93
CA VAL A 83 7.92 2.66 -7.93
C VAL A 83 8.74 2.08 -9.08
N PRO A 84 9.79 2.81 -9.55
CA PRO A 84 10.70 2.27 -10.58
C PRO A 84 11.39 0.99 -10.10
N MET A 85 11.73 0.12 -11.04
CA MET A 85 12.40 -1.15 -10.71
C MET A 85 13.72 -0.97 -9.97
N GLU A 86 14.42 0.14 -10.20
CA GLU A 86 15.68 0.45 -9.50
C GLU A 86 15.49 0.55 -7.98
N GLN A 87 14.27 0.83 -7.52
CA GLN A 87 13.96 0.94 -6.10
C GLN A 87 13.53 -0.39 -5.48
N ILE A 88 13.36 -1.42 -6.28
CA ILE A 88 12.97 -2.74 -5.78
C ILE A 88 14.22 -3.48 -5.33
N VAL A 89 14.25 -3.87 -4.06
CA VAL A 89 15.39 -4.58 -3.46
C VAL A 89 15.10 -6.03 -3.16
N ARG A 90 13.82 -6.42 -3.15
CA ARG A 90 13.42 -7.81 -2.87
C ARG A 90 12.11 -8.13 -3.59
N ILE A 91 11.99 -9.36 -4.03
CA ILE A 91 10.80 -9.88 -4.68
C ILE A 91 10.41 -11.19 -4.00
N HIS A 92 9.13 -11.30 -3.62
CA HIS A 92 8.56 -12.54 -3.12
C HIS A 92 7.52 -13.05 -4.10
N ALA A 93 7.53 -14.35 -4.34
CA ALA A 93 6.55 -14.98 -5.22
C ALA A 93 5.96 -16.19 -4.51
N SER A 94 4.64 -16.36 -4.62
CA SER A 94 3.98 -17.57 -4.16
C SER A 94 3.75 -18.47 -5.35
N SER A 95 4.09 -19.76 -5.20
CA SER A 95 3.77 -20.75 -6.23
C SER A 95 2.29 -21.09 -6.11
N GLY A 96 1.50 -20.66 -7.09
CA GLY A 96 0.10 -21.04 -7.18
C GLY A 96 -0.01 -22.44 -7.79
N THR A 97 -1.04 -23.17 -7.39
CA THR A 97 -1.34 -24.49 -7.98
C THR A 97 -1.97 -24.34 -9.36
N THR A 98 -2.47 -23.17 -9.69
CA THR A 98 -3.14 -22.91 -10.95
C THR A 98 -2.68 -21.56 -11.52
N GLY A 99 -2.02 -21.58 -12.67
CA GLY A 99 -1.63 -20.39 -13.39
C GLY A 99 -0.39 -19.71 -12.84
N ARG A 100 -0.32 -18.39 -13.03
CA ARG A 100 0.87 -17.60 -12.68
C ARG A 100 0.99 -17.42 -11.18
N PRO A 101 2.22 -17.36 -10.64
CA PRO A 101 2.40 -17.03 -9.23
C PRO A 101 1.99 -15.58 -8.96
N THR A 102 1.69 -15.28 -7.71
CA THR A 102 1.56 -13.90 -7.26
C THR A 102 2.94 -13.37 -6.90
N VAL A 103 3.28 -12.17 -7.41
CA VAL A 103 4.57 -11.55 -7.18
C VAL A 103 4.37 -10.26 -6.41
N VAL A 104 5.13 -10.08 -5.33
CA VAL A 104 5.12 -8.86 -4.52
C VAL A 104 6.54 -8.32 -4.45
N SER A 105 6.67 -7.02 -4.71
CA SER A 105 7.96 -6.33 -4.73
C SER A 105 8.09 -5.44 -3.51
N TYR A 106 9.30 -5.33 -2.97
CA TYR A 106 9.57 -4.55 -1.77
C TYR A 106 10.69 -3.55 -2.03
N THR A 107 10.49 -2.32 -1.55
CA THR A 107 11.54 -1.30 -1.51
C THR A 107 12.39 -1.49 -0.25
N GLN A 108 13.51 -0.76 -0.17
CA GLN A 108 14.32 -0.77 1.04
C GLN A 108 13.54 -0.25 2.25
N GLU A 109 12.70 0.77 2.04
CA GLU A 109 11.84 1.29 3.09
C GLU A 109 10.87 0.23 3.62
N ASP A 110 10.27 -0.56 2.74
CA ASP A 110 9.38 -1.66 3.14
C ASP A 110 10.10 -2.67 4.02
N ILE A 111 11.32 -3.04 3.64
CA ILE A 111 12.14 -3.99 4.39
C ILE A 111 12.52 -3.42 5.75
N ASP A 112 12.86 -2.14 5.81
CA ASP A 112 13.23 -1.47 7.06
C ASP A 112 12.04 -1.41 8.03
N ILE A 113 10.85 -1.12 7.53
CA ILE A 113 9.62 -1.10 8.34
C ILE A 113 9.30 -2.51 8.83
N TRP A 114 9.43 -3.50 7.97
CA TRP A 114 9.19 -4.90 8.34
C TRP A 114 10.14 -5.34 9.46
N ALA A 115 11.42 -5.02 9.35
CA ALA A 115 12.39 -5.32 10.39
C ALA A 115 12.05 -4.62 11.71
N LEU A 116 11.59 -3.38 11.65
CA LEU A 116 11.22 -2.60 12.83
C LEU A 116 10.01 -3.20 13.56
N VAL A 117 8.96 -3.56 12.84
CA VAL A 117 7.74 -4.09 13.46
C VAL A 117 7.87 -5.55 13.87
N GLY A 118 8.80 -6.29 13.26
CA GLY A 118 9.07 -7.68 13.58
C GLY A 118 10.06 -7.88 14.73
N ALA A 119 10.64 -6.82 15.23
CA ALA A 119 11.66 -6.89 16.28
C ALA A 119 11.07 -7.08 17.70
#